data_ab0267b1a3b7e3063ceec9cb5fc5bd25
#
_entry.id   ab0267b1a3b7e3063ceec9cb5fc5bd25
#
_cell.length_a   1.000
_cell.length_b   1.000
_cell.length_c   1.000
_cell.angle_alpha   90.00
_cell.angle_beta   90.00
_cell.angle_gamma   90.00
#
_symmetry.space_group_name_H-M   'P 1'
#
loop_
_entity.id
_entity.type
_entity.pdbx_description
1 polymer ?
#
loop_
_entity_poly.entity_id
_entity_poly.type
_entity_poly.pdbx_seq_one_letter_code
_entity_poly.pdbx_strand_id
1 'polypeptide(L)'
;MNHIWKFADKEIYCDVFDPDCYEKIDGALKNLSSELANIEYSKDGERGEIADRLRRNCEVIEGFFDRIFGEDARKTLFDGERNIMTFSGALASFLCYIDGEIAYMAESGEKIKAQLTERLAAL
;
A
#
# COMPACT_ATOMS: atom_id res chain seq x y z
N MET A 1 -18.82 -4.35 -3.51
CA MET A 1 -17.41 -4.12 -3.16
C MET A 1 -17.36 -3.16 -1.97
N ASN A 2 -16.65 -3.50 -0.91
CA ASN A 2 -16.68 -2.75 0.35
C ASN A 2 -15.43 -1.91 0.63
N HIS A 3 -14.45 -1.87 -0.28
CA HIS A 3 -13.23 -1.05 -0.17
C HIS A 3 -12.47 -1.24 1.14
N ILE A 4 -12.43 -2.48 1.63
CA ILE A 4 -11.74 -2.82 2.86
C ILE A 4 -10.51 -3.65 2.57
N TRP A 5 -9.34 -3.16 3.02
CA TRP A 5 -8.12 -3.94 3.00
C TRP A 5 -8.02 -4.71 4.32
N LYS A 6 -7.81 -6.01 4.20
CA LYS A 6 -7.65 -6.89 5.35
C LYS A 6 -6.21 -7.35 5.47
N PHE A 7 -5.66 -7.18 6.66
CA PHE A 7 -4.33 -7.68 6.99
C PHE A 7 -4.38 -8.35 8.36
N ALA A 8 -4.04 -9.65 8.42
CA ALA A 8 -4.19 -10.48 9.61
C ALA A 8 -5.65 -10.41 10.10
N ASP A 9 -5.89 -10.03 11.34
CA ASP A 9 -7.22 -9.84 11.91
C ASP A 9 -7.74 -8.40 11.82
N LYS A 10 -7.08 -7.55 11.04
CA LYS A 10 -7.35 -6.12 10.99
C LYS A 10 -7.98 -5.73 9.67
N GLU A 11 -8.86 -4.72 9.72
CA GLU A 11 -9.57 -4.21 8.56
C GLU A 11 -9.40 -2.70 8.49
N ILE A 12 -9.04 -2.19 7.31
CA ILE A 12 -8.86 -0.75 7.08
C ILE A 12 -9.60 -0.36 5.81
N TYR A 13 -10.44 0.67 5.92
CA TYR A 13 -11.13 1.23 4.76
C TYR A 13 -10.11 1.93 3.85
N CYS A 14 -10.13 1.58 2.56
CA CYS A 14 -9.26 2.19 1.55
C CYS A 14 -9.94 2.14 0.20
N ASP A 15 -10.52 3.27 -0.22
CA ASP A 15 -11.17 3.39 -1.52
C ASP A 15 -10.15 3.87 -2.56
N VAL A 16 -9.55 2.91 -3.26
CA VAL A 16 -8.55 3.17 -4.31
C VAL A 16 -9.16 3.94 -5.49
N PHE A 17 -10.49 3.91 -5.64
CA PHE A 17 -11.18 4.60 -6.73
C PHE A 17 -11.43 6.07 -6.44
N ASP A 18 -11.28 6.50 -5.20
CA ASP A 18 -11.33 7.91 -4.85
C ASP A 18 -10.05 8.60 -5.33
N PRO A 19 -10.14 9.64 -6.20
CA PRO A 19 -8.95 10.28 -6.73
C PRO A 19 -8.00 10.83 -5.67
N ASP A 20 -8.53 11.38 -4.58
CA ASP A 20 -7.70 11.92 -3.50
C ASP A 20 -6.97 10.81 -2.75
N CYS A 21 -7.64 9.70 -2.50
CA CYS A 21 -7.03 8.53 -1.89
C CYS A 21 -5.94 7.95 -2.78
N TYR A 22 -6.22 7.77 -4.07
CA TYR A 22 -5.24 7.25 -5.03
C TYR A 22 -4.01 8.15 -5.12
N GLU A 23 -4.20 9.46 -5.11
CA GLU A 23 -3.09 10.42 -5.14
C GLU A 23 -2.17 10.26 -3.92
N LYS A 24 -2.75 10.05 -2.74
CA LYS A 24 -1.96 9.77 -1.52
C LYS A 24 -1.17 8.47 -1.64
N ILE A 25 -1.80 7.43 -2.18
CA ILE A 25 -1.14 6.14 -2.41
C ILE A 25 0.02 6.29 -3.38
N ASP A 26 -0.19 6.96 -4.50
CA ASP A 26 0.83 7.18 -5.52
C ASP A 26 2.02 7.97 -4.97
N GLY A 27 1.75 9.05 -4.25
CA GLY A 27 2.79 9.85 -3.60
C GLY A 27 3.56 9.06 -2.56
N ALA A 28 2.87 8.26 -1.76
CA ALA A 28 3.50 7.42 -0.73
C ALA A 28 4.37 6.33 -1.37
N LEU A 29 3.94 5.73 -2.49
CA LEU A 29 4.72 4.73 -3.21
C LEU A 29 6.00 5.31 -3.79
N LYS A 30 5.93 6.50 -4.39
CA LYS A 30 7.09 7.19 -4.94
C LYS A 30 8.10 7.51 -3.84
N ASN A 31 7.64 7.99 -2.71
CA ASN A 31 8.50 8.29 -1.58
C ASN A 31 9.11 7.02 -0.98
N LEU A 32 8.32 5.94 -0.87
CA LEU A 32 8.81 4.65 -0.39
C LEU A 32 9.95 4.14 -1.25
N SER A 33 9.78 4.18 -2.57
CA SER A 33 10.80 3.75 -3.52
C SER A 33 12.10 4.55 -3.35
N SER A 34 12.00 5.86 -3.21
CA SER A 34 13.15 6.74 -2.99
C SER A 34 13.85 6.44 -1.65
N GLU A 35 13.10 6.29 -0.58
CA GLU A 35 13.66 6.02 0.75
C GLU A 35 14.33 4.65 0.82
N LEU A 36 13.74 3.61 0.22
CA LEU A 36 14.32 2.27 0.18
C LEU A 36 15.61 2.23 -0.64
N ALA A 37 15.68 3.01 -1.72
CA ALA A 37 16.89 3.10 -2.54
C ALA A 37 18.07 3.71 -1.78
N ASN A 38 17.80 4.53 -0.76
CA ASN A 38 18.83 5.16 0.06
C ASN A 38 19.32 4.28 1.22
N ILE A 39 18.69 3.13 1.44
CA ILE A 39 19.13 2.21 2.48
C ILE A 39 20.14 1.23 1.89
N GLU A 40 21.39 1.35 2.34
CA GLU A 40 22.45 0.46 1.90
C GLU A 40 22.43 -0.84 2.69
N TYR A 41 22.46 -1.96 1.99
CA TYR A 41 22.61 -3.27 2.59
C TYR A 41 24.06 -3.73 2.39
N SER A 42 24.90 -3.54 3.40
CA SER A 42 26.25 -4.05 3.41
C SER A 42 26.29 -5.46 4.00
N LYS A 43 26.98 -6.37 3.33
CA LYS A 43 27.15 -7.75 3.83
C LYS A 43 28.10 -7.82 5.03
N ASP A 44 28.92 -6.79 5.19
CA ASP A 44 30.02 -6.74 6.17
C ASP A 44 29.68 -5.89 7.37
N GLY A 45 28.39 -5.54 7.57
CA GLY A 45 27.96 -4.69 8.67
C GLY A 45 28.08 -5.35 10.02
N GLU A 46 28.54 -4.60 11.02
CA GLU A 46 28.50 -5.02 12.42
C GLU A 46 27.08 -5.21 12.88
N ARG A 47 26.87 -5.99 13.97
CA ARG A 47 25.55 -6.29 14.51
C ARG A 47 24.72 -5.04 14.81
N GLY A 48 25.36 -3.96 15.30
CA GLY A 48 24.70 -2.69 15.57
C GLY A 48 24.17 -2.04 14.30
N GLU A 49 24.90 -2.12 13.19
CA GLU A 49 24.48 -1.59 11.91
C GLU A 49 23.27 -2.34 11.34
N ILE A 50 23.19 -3.65 11.56
CA ILE A 50 22.06 -4.44 11.14
C ILE A 50 20.79 -3.99 11.88
N ALA A 51 20.89 -3.80 13.22
CA ALA A 51 19.78 -3.32 14.01
C ALA A 51 19.29 -1.94 13.56
N ASP A 52 20.21 -1.04 13.26
CA ASP A 52 19.86 0.31 12.78
C ASP A 52 19.18 0.26 11.41
N ARG A 53 19.60 -0.63 10.53
CA ARG A 53 18.94 -0.82 9.23
C ARG A 53 17.54 -1.38 9.38
N LEU A 54 17.36 -2.35 10.27
CA LEU A 54 16.03 -2.90 10.55
C LEU A 54 15.09 -1.81 11.06
N ARG A 55 15.57 -0.94 11.96
CA ARG A 55 14.79 0.19 12.45
C ARG A 55 14.42 1.15 11.33
N ARG A 56 15.38 1.50 10.46
CA ARG A 56 15.11 2.39 9.32
C ARG A 56 14.09 1.80 8.37
N ASN A 57 14.21 0.52 8.05
CA ASN A 57 13.23 -0.15 7.21
C ASN A 57 11.83 -0.11 7.83
N CYS A 58 11.73 -0.38 9.13
CA CYS A 58 10.46 -0.28 9.84
C CYS A 58 9.90 1.14 9.79
N GLU A 59 10.74 2.15 10.02
CA GLU A 59 10.33 3.56 9.97
C GLU A 59 9.86 3.98 8.58
N VAL A 60 10.52 3.52 7.54
CA VAL A 60 10.13 3.81 6.15
C VAL A 60 8.75 3.21 5.85
N ILE A 61 8.50 1.98 6.25
CA ILE A 61 7.20 1.32 6.02
C ILE A 61 6.11 1.97 6.88
N GLU A 62 6.41 2.27 8.15
CA GLU A 62 5.47 3.01 9.02
C GLU A 62 5.10 4.35 8.38
N GLY A 63 6.08 5.10 7.89
CA GLY A 63 5.87 6.38 7.22
C GLY A 63 5.01 6.25 5.96
N PHE A 64 5.17 5.18 5.22
CA PHE A 64 4.34 4.88 4.07
C PHE A 64 2.86 4.78 4.45
N PHE A 65 2.55 3.99 5.45
CA PHE A 65 1.17 3.83 5.91
C PHE A 65 0.62 5.11 6.57
N ASP A 66 1.45 5.83 7.30
CA ASP A 66 1.05 7.11 7.91
C ASP A 66 0.63 8.15 6.87
N ARG A 67 1.32 8.20 5.73
CA ARG A 67 0.99 9.13 4.65
C ARG A 67 -0.35 8.84 4.01
N ILE A 68 -0.75 7.58 3.97
CA ILE A 68 -2.02 7.17 3.36
C ILE A 68 -3.16 7.25 4.37
N PHE A 69 -2.97 6.75 5.57
CA PHE A 69 -4.04 6.54 6.55
C PHE A 69 -3.95 7.40 7.81
N GLY A 70 -2.79 7.99 8.08
CA GLY A 70 -2.54 8.70 9.32
C GLY A 70 -2.03 7.79 10.43
N GLU A 71 -1.66 8.37 11.58
CA GLU A 71 -1.03 7.65 12.69
C GLU A 71 -1.91 6.56 13.31
N ASP A 72 -3.22 6.77 13.32
CA ASP A 72 -4.16 5.80 13.90
C ASP A 72 -4.12 4.45 13.17
N ALA A 73 -3.94 4.49 11.86
CA ALA A 73 -3.84 3.27 11.06
C ALA A 73 -2.56 2.50 11.38
N ARG A 74 -1.44 3.20 11.61
CA ARG A 74 -0.20 2.57 12.02
C ARG A 74 -0.35 1.80 13.32
N LYS A 75 -0.98 2.42 14.32
CA LYS A 75 -1.25 1.78 15.62
C LYS A 75 -2.16 0.56 15.45
N THR A 76 -3.18 0.68 14.61
CA THR A 76 -4.10 -0.42 14.34
C THR A 76 -3.39 -1.59 13.66
N LEU A 77 -2.54 -1.30 12.67
CA LEU A 77 -1.86 -2.34 11.90
C LEU A 77 -0.82 -3.11 12.69
N PHE A 78 -0.03 -2.41 13.49
CA PHE A 78 1.16 -3.00 14.09
C PHE A 78 1.10 -3.12 15.60
N ASP A 79 0.15 -2.47 16.25
CA ASP A 79 -0.12 -2.58 17.69
C ASP A 79 1.16 -2.50 18.55
N GLY A 80 2.05 -1.59 18.17
CA GLY A 80 3.33 -1.41 18.88
C GLY A 80 4.42 -2.42 18.53
N GLU A 81 4.12 -3.40 17.71
CA GLU A 81 5.12 -4.38 17.24
C GLU A 81 6.05 -3.74 16.22
N ARG A 82 7.34 -4.02 16.33
CA ARG A 82 8.35 -3.62 15.35
C ARG A 82 9.10 -4.83 14.85
N ASN A 83 8.53 -5.52 13.87
CA ASN A 83 9.15 -6.66 13.24
C ASN A 83 9.12 -6.46 11.73
N ILE A 84 10.31 -6.45 11.11
CA ILE A 84 10.43 -6.19 9.68
C ILE A 84 9.65 -7.19 8.82
N MET A 85 9.53 -8.43 9.27
CA MET A 85 8.77 -9.44 8.52
C MET A 85 7.28 -9.13 8.54
N THR A 86 6.75 -8.67 9.68
CA THR A 86 5.35 -8.24 9.79
C THR A 86 5.11 -7.01 8.94
N PHE A 87 6.00 -6.03 8.99
CA PHE A 87 5.89 -4.78 8.22
C PHE A 87 5.97 -5.05 6.71
N SER A 88 6.92 -5.87 6.29
CA SER A 88 7.06 -6.25 4.87
C SER A 88 5.85 -7.04 4.39
N GLY A 89 5.31 -7.92 5.24
CA GLY A 89 4.09 -8.67 4.93
C GLY A 89 2.88 -7.76 4.75
N ALA A 90 2.73 -6.75 5.61
CA ALA A 90 1.66 -5.75 5.48
C ALA A 90 1.81 -4.96 4.19
N LEU A 91 3.02 -4.53 3.86
CA LEU A 91 3.28 -3.79 2.62
C LEU A 91 2.95 -4.64 1.39
N ALA A 92 3.42 -5.88 1.34
CA ALA A 92 3.13 -6.80 0.24
C ALA A 92 1.63 -7.05 0.09
N SER A 93 0.93 -7.28 1.19
CA SER A 93 -0.52 -7.47 1.22
C SER A 93 -1.27 -6.25 0.69
N PHE A 94 -0.84 -5.05 1.10
CA PHE A 94 -1.45 -3.81 0.65
C PHE A 94 -1.24 -3.58 -0.84
N LEU A 95 -0.04 -3.84 -1.36
CA LEU A 95 0.25 -3.72 -2.79
C LEU A 95 -0.61 -4.69 -3.60
N CYS A 96 -0.80 -5.91 -3.13
CA CYS A 96 -1.70 -6.88 -3.77
C CYS A 96 -3.14 -6.38 -3.76
N TYR A 97 -3.59 -5.78 -2.66
CA TYR A 97 -4.93 -5.20 -2.58
C TYR A 97 -5.12 -4.10 -3.62
N ILE A 98 -4.17 -3.17 -3.73
CA ILE A 98 -4.23 -2.08 -4.70
C ILE A 98 -4.29 -2.64 -6.12
N ASP A 99 -3.42 -3.58 -6.45
CA ASP A 99 -3.37 -4.18 -7.79
C ASP A 99 -4.69 -4.87 -8.15
N GLY A 100 -5.29 -5.57 -7.19
CA GLY A 100 -6.59 -6.22 -7.37
C GLY A 100 -7.71 -5.22 -7.61
N GLU A 101 -7.72 -4.11 -6.87
CA GLU A 101 -8.71 -3.04 -7.05
C GLU A 101 -8.57 -2.35 -8.41
N ILE A 102 -7.34 -2.07 -8.82
CA ILE A 102 -7.07 -1.46 -10.13
C ILE A 102 -7.52 -2.40 -11.27
N ALA A 103 -7.21 -3.68 -11.16
CA ALA A 103 -7.64 -4.67 -12.16
C ALA A 103 -9.17 -4.75 -12.25
N TYR A 104 -9.86 -4.72 -11.12
CA TYR A 104 -11.32 -4.70 -11.07
C TYR A 104 -11.88 -3.44 -11.74
N MET A 105 -11.29 -2.28 -11.46
CA MET A 105 -11.71 -1.01 -12.05
C MET A 105 -11.54 -1.03 -13.57
N ALA A 106 -10.42 -1.53 -14.06
CA ALA A 106 -10.15 -1.64 -15.49
C ALA A 106 -11.18 -2.55 -16.19
N GLU A 107 -11.48 -3.70 -15.60
CA GLU A 107 -12.48 -4.64 -16.12
C GLU A 107 -13.88 -4.03 -16.12
N SER A 108 -14.26 -3.36 -15.03
CA SER A 108 -15.56 -2.69 -14.92
C SER A 108 -15.70 -1.56 -15.94
N GLY A 109 -14.62 -0.78 -16.16
CA GLY A 109 -14.59 0.28 -17.15
C GLY A 109 -14.79 -0.25 -18.57
N GLU A 110 -14.15 -1.36 -18.91
CA GLU A 110 -14.34 -2.01 -20.22
C GLU A 110 -15.77 -2.49 -20.42
N LYS A 111 -16.38 -3.07 -19.39
CA LYS A 111 -17.79 -3.50 -19.45
C LYS A 111 -18.73 -2.32 -19.66
N ILE A 112 -18.53 -1.23 -18.94
CA ILE A 112 -19.33 -0.01 -19.08
C ILE A 112 -19.20 0.56 -20.49
N LYS A 113 -17.97 0.62 -21.00
CA LYS A 113 -17.68 1.10 -22.35
C LYS A 113 -18.40 0.25 -23.41
N ALA A 114 -18.36 -1.08 -23.27
CA ALA A 114 -19.03 -1.98 -24.18
C ALA A 114 -20.55 -1.78 -24.16
N GLN A 115 -21.15 -1.63 -22.97
CA GLN A 115 -22.58 -1.38 -22.84
C GLN A 115 -22.99 -0.05 -23.46
N LEU A 116 -22.21 1.00 -23.27
CA LEU A 116 -22.48 2.31 -23.89
C LEU A 116 -22.41 2.24 -25.42
N THR A 117 -21.39 1.56 -25.94
CA THR A 117 -21.21 1.38 -27.37
C THR A 117 -22.41 0.64 -27.97
N GLU A 118 -22.89 -0.42 -27.31
CA GLU A 118 -24.05 -1.18 -27.71
C GLU A 118 -25.32 -0.33 -27.72
N ARG A 119 -25.56 0.44 -26.68
CA ARG A 119 -26.72 1.34 -26.59
C ARG A 119 -26.70 2.42 -27.67
N LEU A 120 -25.53 3.01 -27.94
CA LEU A 120 -25.36 4.03 -28.97
C LEU A 120 -25.60 3.43 -30.37
N ALA A 121 -25.18 2.22 -30.61
CA ALA A 121 -25.42 1.53 -31.89
C ALA A 121 -26.90 1.24 -32.12
N ALA A 122 -27.70 1.08 -31.06
CA ALA A 122 -29.13 0.80 -31.14
C ALA A 122 -29.98 2.05 -31.38
N LEU A 123 -29.40 3.24 -31.27
CA LEU A 123 -30.10 4.47 -31.59
C LEU A 123 -30.14 4.71 -33.08
#